data_1100e4775acc005a6f7890138db425ab
#
_entry.id   1100e4775acc005a6f7890138db425ab
#
_cell.length_a   1.000
_cell.length_b   1.000
_cell.length_c   1.000
_cell.angle_alpha   90.00
_cell.angle_beta   90.00
_cell.angle_gamma   90.00
#
_symmetry.space_group_name_H-M   'P 1'
#
loop_
_entity.id
_entity.type
_entity.pdbx_description
1 polymer ?
#
loop_
_entity_poly.entity_id
_entity_poly.type
_entity_poly.pdbx_seq_one_letter_code
_entity_poly.pdbx_strand_id
1 'polypeptide(L)'
;MATKNTAPAAAQPELFDDVHTKFEAYAGKEPYLFVSYSHRDSKVVYSILDELYDHKYRLWYDESCENGNDFRDELRQKIKAAEAVILFVSQWSMASPFCGMEIIVAREYGKRLYPIYLDDSVIPPAFEILLSNTHHSTVKDRKKLISTMIRDLPAEAMDRLTIENDRLEKCEDNGKTIQVDEGITTICHRAFQGRRALHHIQLPTTLRTIEQEAFRGCANLEEMEIPAATTRICDSAFRDCTSMRRLVVENDRVKIGERAFENCASLESIQLPDGMTEIYGGVFNSCKSLRSICLPQHLTILGESAFSDCEGLEEIVVPENVTKIDDLTFNGCTGLKSVTLNNGLRKIGKSAFKNCRMLTRIE
;
A
#
# COMPACT_ATOMS: atom_id res chain seq x y z
N MET A 1 39.12 -11.26 70.53
CA MET A 1 39.31 -11.60 69.13
C MET A 1 37.96 -11.32 68.40
N ALA A 2 37.89 -10.21 67.74
CA ALA A 2 36.67 -9.76 67.04
C ALA A 2 36.79 -10.14 65.57
N THR A 3 35.91 -10.99 65.10
CA THR A 3 35.78 -11.39 63.71
C THR A 3 35.05 -10.30 62.96
N LYS A 4 35.74 -9.62 62.01
CA LYS A 4 35.18 -8.67 61.07
C LYS A 4 34.37 -9.42 60.03
N ASN A 5 33.07 -9.20 60.03
CA ASN A 5 32.18 -9.63 58.97
C ASN A 5 32.29 -8.61 57.82
N THR A 6 33.01 -8.93 56.76
CA THR A 6 33.07 -8.18 55.54
C THR A 6 31.87 -8.53 54.68
N ALA A 7 30.94 -7.60 54.50
CA ALA A 7 29.87 -7.71 53.50
C ALA A 7 30.50 -7.78 52.08
N PRO A 8 29.93 -8.56 51.18
CA PRO A 8 30.40 -8.61 49.79
C PRO A 8 30.14 -7.26 49.10
N ALA A 9 31.17 -6.77 48.42
CA ALA A 9 31.11 -5.56 47.63
C ALA A 9 29.96 -5.66 46.61
N ALA A 10 29.16 -4.60 46.52
CA ALA A 10 28.17 -4.44 45.46
C ALA A 10 28.88 -4.52 44.11
N ALA A 11 28.49 -5.46 43.27
CA ALA A 11 28.93 -5.52 41.91
C ALA A 11 28.58 -4.23 41.19
N GLN A 12 29.60 -3.59 40.61
CA GLN A 12 29.40 -2.45 39.72
C GLN A 12 28.45 -2.88 38.58
N PRO A 13 27.53 -2.02 38.09
CA PRO A 13 26.72 -2.33 36.91
C PRO A 13 27.69 -2.55 35.75
N GLU A 14 27.67 -3.74 35.17
CA GLU A 14 28.33 -4.01 33.92
C GLU A 14 27.77 -3.00 32.91
N LEU A 15 28.65 -2.23 32.27
CA LEU A 15 28.30 -1.42 31.11
C LEU A 15 27.68 -2.38 30.08
N PHE A 16 26.37 -2.22 29.85
CA PHE A 16 25.72 -2.88 28.74
C PHE A 16 26.40 -2.37 27.48
N ASP A 17 26.94 -3.29 26.66
CA ASP A 17 27.44 -2.97 25.33
C ASP A 17 26.34 -2.18 24.60
N ASP A 18 26.71 -1.10 23.88
CA ASP A 18 25.81 -0.27 23.07
C ASP A 18 25.24 -1.11 21.90
N VAL A 19 24.32 -2.01 22.22
CA VAL A 19 23.59 -2.80 21.22
C VAL A 19 22.28 -2.09 20.95
N HIS A 20 22.12 -1.57 19.73
CA HIS A 20 20.90 -0.91 19.27
C HIS A 20 20.26 -1.71 18.13
N THR A 21 18.96 -1.56 17.95
CA THR A 21 18.28 -1.98 16.73
C THR A 21 18.69 -1.08 15.56
N LYS A 22 18.50 -1.54 14.34
CA LYS A 22 18.74 -0.75 13.12
C LYS A 22 17.63 0.27 12.84
N PHE A 23 16.61 0.37 13.69
CA PHE A 23 15.45 1.24 13.56
C PHE A 23 15.07 1.81 14.93
N GLU A 24 14.33 2.93 14.93
CA GLU A 24 13.76 3.54 16.14
C GLU A 24 12.41 2.88 16.49
N ALA A 25 12.06 2.90 17.78
CA ALA A 25 10.75 2.41 18.23
C ALA A 25 9.61 3.20 17.55
N TYR A 26 8.58 2.49 17.11
CA TYR A 26 7.47 3.09 16.36
C TYR A 26 6.72 4.15 17.17
N ALA A 27 6.65 5.37 16.63
CA ALA A 27 6.00 6.52 17.27
C ALA A 27 4.70 6.98 16.58
N GLY A 28 4.26 6.29 15.52
CA GLY A 28 3.08 6.66 14.72
C GLY A 28 1.74 6.28 15.37
N LYS A 29 0.64 6.46 14.62
CA LYS A 29 -0.74 6.18 15.06
C LYS A 29 -1.31 4.87 14.52
N GLU A 30 -0.65 4.28 13.52
CA GLU A 30 -1.09 3.01 12.93
C GLU A 30 -0.94 1.84 13.91
N PRO A 31 -1.69 0.73 13.73
CA PRO A 31 -1.54 -0.46 14.57
C PRO A 31 -0.10 -0.96 14.62
N TYR A 32 0.38 -1.36 15.79
CA TYR A 32 1.75 -1.82 16.02
C TYR A 32 1.79 -2.96 17.02
N LEU A 33 2.94 -3.62 17.12
CA LEU A 33 3.22 -4.64 18.13
C LEU A 33 3.99 -4.01 19.28
N PHE A 34 3.47 -4.20 20.48
CA PHE A 34 4.20 -3.86 21.71
C PHE A 34 5.17 -5.00 22.04
N VAL A 35 6.42 -4.67 22.38
CA VAL A 35 7.46 -5.64 22.71
C VAL A 35 7.84 -5.52 24.17
N SER A 36 7.58 -6.59 24.93
CA SER A 36 7.94 -6.74 26.34
C SER A 36 9.18 -7.62 26.47
N TYR A 37 10.25 -7.11 27.09
CA TYR A 37 11.49 -7.84 27.27
C TYR A 37 12.30 -7.29 28.46
N SER A 38 13.27 -8.07 28.96
CA SER A 38 14.28 -7.54 29.89
C SER A 38 15.46 -6.93 29.14
N HIS A 39 15.92 -5.76 29.51
CA HIS A 39 17.10 -5.12 28.90
C HIS A 39 18.37 -5.98 28.96
N ARG A 40 18.42 -6.94 29.87
CA ARG A 40 19.50 -7.96 29.90
C ARG A 40 19.50 -8.90 28.70
N ASP A 41 18.37 -9.01 28.02
CA ASP A 41 18.18 -9.85 26.84
C ASP A 41 18.32 -9.07 25.52
N SER A 42 18.63 -7.77 25.57
CA SER A 42 18.64 -6.85 24.42
C SER A 42 19.35 -7.40 23.21
N LYS A 43 20.50 -7.99 23.37
CA LYS A 43 21.31 -8.53 22.27
C LYS A 43 20.55 -9.57 21.42
N VAL A 44 19.85 -10.48 22.07
CA VAL A 44 19.05 -11.52 21.38
C VAL A 44 17.76 -10.93 20.87
N VAL A 45 17.09 -10.12 21.69
CA VAL A 45 15.81 -9.50 21.36
C VAL A 45 15.95 -8.60 20.13
N TYR A 46 16.88 -7.64 20.15
CA TYR A 46 17.09 -6.69 19.06
C TYR A 46 17.40 -7.38 17.73
N SER A 47 18.18 -8.46 17.76
CA SER A 47 18.42 -9.21 16.54
C SER A 47 17.14 -9.85 15.95
N ILE A 48 16.15 -10.23 16.78
CA ILE A 48 14.84 -10.72 16.32
C ILE A 48 13.97 -9.56 15.83
N LEU A 49 13.98 -8.42 16.55
CA LEU A 49 13.25 -7.24 16.16
C LEU A 49 13.72 -6.70 14.80
N ASP A 50 15.03 -6.73 14.53
CA ASP A 50 15.59 -6.36 13.23
C ASP A 50 15.07 -7.23 12.08
N GLU A 51 14.90 -8.54 12.30
CA GLU A 51 14.29 -9.41 11.30
C GLU A 51 12.80 -9.12 11.11
N LEU A 52 12.05 -8.87 12.18
CA LEU A 52 10.64 -8.47 12.08
C LEU A 52 10.49 -7.12 11.39
N TYR A 53 11.37 -6.17 11.65
CA TYR A 53 11.40 -4.89 10.97
C TYR A 53 11.66 -5.04 9.46
N ASP A 54 12.57 -5.96 9.05
CA ASP A 54 12.77 -6.29 7.63
C ASP A 54 11.50 -6.84 6.98
N HIS A 55 10.68 -7.55 7.75
CA HIS A 55 9.35 -8.00 7.36
C HIS A 55 8.26 -6.93 7.51
N LYS A 56 8.65 -5.66 7.71
CA LYS A 56 7.77 -4.47 7.74
C LYS A 56 6.82 -4.41 8.94
N TYR A 57 7.09 -5.12 10.04
CA TYR A 57 6.34 -4.93 11.27
C TYR A 57 6.69 -3.62 11.96
N ARG A 58 5.68 -2.89 12.40
CA ARG A 58 5.79 -1.72 13.26
C ARG A 58 5.92 -2.19 14.70
N LEU A 59 7.07 -1.90 15.32
CA LEU A 59 7.43 -2.42 16.63
C LEU A 59 7.62 -1.25 17.61
N TRP A 60 6.89 -1.28 18.71
CA TRP A 60 7.13 -0.38 19.83
C TRP A 60 7.81 -1.16 20.97
N TYR A 61 8.92 -0.67 21.45
CA TYR A 61 9.68 -1.23 22.54
C TYR A 61 10.33 -0.08 23.34
N ASP A 62 10.57 -0.31 24.63
CA ASP A 62 11.22 0.67 25.49
C ASP A 62 12.74 0.53 25.44
N GLU A 63 13.42 1.60 25.06
CA GLU A 63 14.89 1.71 25.10
C GLU A 63 15.37 2.38 26.39
N SER A 64 14.46 3.09 27.10
CA SER A 64 14.81 3.84 28.29
C SER A 64 14.63 3.00 29.54
N CYS A 65 15.60 3.08 30.46
CA CYS A 65 15.46 2.52 31.81
C CYS A 65 14.79 3.51 32.76
N GLU A 66 13.85 4.35 32.27
CA GLU A 66 13.22 5.38 33.08
C GLU A 66 12.21 4.81 34.09
N ASN A 67 12.34 5.23 35.34
CA ASN A 67 11.50 4.81 36.46
C ASN A 67 10.71 6.01 37.01
N GLY A 68 9.47 6.19 36.57
CA GLY A 68 8.58 7.24 37.07
C GLY A 68 7.10 6.84 37.03
N ASN A 69 6.23 7.55 37.76
CA ASN A 69 4.79 7.31 37.69
C ASN A 69 4.24 7.68 36.31
N ASP A 70 4.73 8.75 35.69
CA ASP A 70 4.34 9.20 34.35
C ASP A 70 4.68 8.14 33.30
N PHE A 71 5.81 7.47 33.43
CA PHE A 71 6.22 6.37 32.56
C PHE A 71 5.29 5.15 32.62
N ARG A 72 4.74 4.82 33.80
CA ARG A 72 3.79 3.70 33.93
C ARG A 72 2.48 3.98 33.20
N ASP A 73 2.02 5.22 33.22
CA ASP A 73 0.78 5.62 32.53
C ASP A 73 0.99 5.64 31.02
N GLU A 74 2.16 6.11 30.56
CA GLU A 74 2.54 6.04 29.15
C GLU A 74 2.59 4.59 28.64
N LEU A 75 3.30 3.71 29.36
CA LEU A 75 3.42 2.29 29.03
C LEU A 75 2.03 1.62 28.93
N ARG A 76 1.13 1.93 29.89
CA ARG A 76 -0.24 1.45 29.87
C ARG A 76 -1.01 1.91 28.63
N GLN A 77 -0.84 3.17 28.19
CA GLN A 77 -1.43 3.69 26.99
C GLN A 77 -0.85 3.02 25.72
N LYS A 78 0.45 2.80 25.68
CA LYS A 78 1.11 2.08 24.56
C LYS A 78 0.61 0.65 24.44
N ILE A 79 0.50 -0.10 25.55
CA ILE A 79 -0.07 -1.46 25.52
C ILE A 79 -1.55 -1.43 25.09
N LYS A 80 -2.32 -0.48 25.57
CA LYS A 80 -3.73 -0.30 25.18
C LYS A 80 -3.90 -0.04 23.69
N ALA A 81 -3.01 0.76 23.08
CA ALA A 81 -3.06 1.13 21.68
C ALA A 81 -2.49 0.03 20.75
N ALA A 82 -1.62 -0.85 21.25
CA ALA A 82 -1.02 -1.92 20.47
C ALA A 82 -2.05 -2.91 19.94
N GLU A 83 -1.78 -3.52 18.79
CA GLU A 83 -2.59 -4.60 18.21
C GLU A 83 -2.41 -5.90 18.99
N ALA A 84 -1.17 -6.20 19.34
CA ALA A 84 -0.79 -7.36 20.13
C ALA A 84 0.52 -7.11 20.89
N VAL A 85 0.90 -8.05 21.75
CA VAL A 85 2.12 -7.98 22.56
C VAL A 85 3.01 -9.18 22.27
N ILE A 86 4.25 -8.92 21.85
CA ILE A 86 5.33 -9.91 21.82
C ILE A 86 5.98 -9.89 23.20
N LEU A 87 6.06 -11.05 23.83
CA LEU A 87 6.66 -11.22 25.15
C LEU A 87 7.90 -12.12 25.05
N PHE A 88 9.07 -11.55 25.30
CA PHE A 88 10.29 -12.34 25.41
C PHE A 88 10.43 -12.90 26.83
N VAL A 89 10.35 -14.22 26.96
CA VAL A 89 10.36 -14.94 28.23
C VAL A 89 11.76 -15.46 28.53
N SER A 90 12.34 -14.98 29.62
CA SER A 90 13.63 -15.39 30.17
C SER A 90 13.61 -15.36 31.69
N GLN A 91 14.65 -15.90 32.34
CA GLN A 91 14.81 -15.73 33.78
C GLN A 91 14.80 -14.25 34.21
N TRP A 92 15.29 -13.35 33.35
CA TRP A 92 15.38 -11.91 33.65
C TRP A 92 14.03 -11.21 33.47
N SER A 93 13.31 -11.48 32.40
CA SER A 93 11.98 -10.90 32.16
C SER A 93 10.97 -11.39 33.20
N MET A 94 11.03 -12.66 33.58
CA MET A 94 10.12 -13.23 34.60
C MET A 94 10.42 -12.74 36.01
N ALA A 95 11.64 -12.29 36.30
CA ALA A 95 12.00 -11.65 37.56
C ALA A 95 11.76 -10.12 37.54
N SER A 96 11.43 -9.52 36.39
CA SER A 96 11.21 -8.10 36.25
C SER A 96 9.79 -7.70 36.68
N PRO A 97 9.64 -6.80 37.66
CA PRO A 97 8.33 -6.26 38.04
C PRO A 97 7.65 -5.50 36.89
N PHE A 98 8.42 -4.91 35.98
CA PHE A 98 7.91 -4.18 34.82
C PHE A 98 7.31 -5.13 33.78
N CYS A 99 8.05 -6.17 33.37
CA CYS A 99 7.50 -7.18 32.45
C CYS A 99 6.25 -7.87 33.03
N GLY A 100 6.26 -8.12 34.35
CA GLY A 100 5.06 -8.65 35.04
C GLY A 100 3.86 -7.73 34.95
N MET A 101 4.05 -6.42 35.13
CA MET A 101 3.00 -5.41 34.97
C MET A 101 2.49 -5.35 33.52
N GLU A 102 3.38 -5.38 32.53
CA GLU A 102 3.03 -5.36 31.12
C GLU A 102 2.14 -6.52 30.72
N ILE A 103 2.42 -7.74 31.20
CA ILE A 103 1.61 -8.93 30.98
C ILE A 103 0.20 -8.73 31.56
N ILE A 104 0.11 -8.23 32.80
CA ILE A 104 -1.18 -7.98 33.46
C ILE A 104 -1.99 -6.93 32.68
N VAL A 105 -1.38 -5.82 32.34
CA VAL A 105 -2.02 -4.74 31.58
C VAL A 105 -2.47 -5.23 30.19
N ALA A 106 -1.65 -5.99 29.50
CA ALA A 106 -2.01 -6.58 28.21
C ALA A 106 -3.27 -7.45 28.33
N ARG A 107 -3.36 -8.25 29.38
CA ARG A 107 -4.55 -9.08 29.65
C ARG A 107 -5.78 -8.26 30.06
N GLU A 108 -5.61 -7.22 30.87
CA GLU A 108 -6.70 -6.28 31.23
C GLU A 108 -7.37 -5.69 29.97
N TYR A 109 -6.56 -5.34 28.95
CA TYR A 109 -7.05 -4.79 27.69
C TYR A 109 -7.36 -5.85 26.63
N GLY A 110 -7.37 -7.14 26.99
CA GLY A 110 -7.72 -8.24 26.08
C GLY A 110 -6.72 -8.43 24.92
N LYS A 111 -5.48 -7.97 25.09
CA LYS A 111 -4.48 -8.08 24.05
C LYS A 111 -4.01 -9.52 23.86
N ARG A 112 -3.79 -9.90 22.61
CA ARG A 112 -3.20 -11.21 22.30
C ARG A 112 -1.70 -11.22 22.64
N LEU A 113 -1.25 -12.24 23.37
CA LEU A 113 0.15 -12.41 23.77
C LEU A 113 0.82 -13.44 22.88
N TYR A 114 2.05 -13.12 22.44
CA TYR A 114 2.92 -13.99 21.66
C TYR A 114 4.22 -14.25 22.45
N PRO A 115 4.25 -15.25 23.35
CA PRO A 115 5.44 -15.55 24.15
C PRO A 115 6.51 -16.23 23.30
N ILE A 116 7.74 -15.71 23.41
CA ILE A 116 8.96 -16.22 22.78
C ILE A 116 9.93 -16.58 23.90
N TYR A 117 10.23 -17.86 24.04
CA TYR A 117 11.11 -18.36 25.09
C TYR A 117 12.57 -18.26 24.67
N LEU A 118 13.34 -17.45 25.39
CA LEU A 118 14.79 -17.25 25.16
C LEU A 118 15.61 -18.37 25.82
N ASP A 119 15.12 -18.91 26.90
CA ASP A 119 15.76 -19.96 27.68
C ASP A 119 14.73 -20.98 28.22
N ASP A 120 15.19 -21.98 28.97
CA ASP A 120 14.34 -23.00 29.58
C ASP A 120 13.92 -22.62 31.01
N SER A 121 13.73 -21.31 31.30
CA SER A 121 13.36 -20.81 32.62
C SER A 121 12.01 -21.32 33.08
N VAL A 122 11.89 -21.53 34.38
CA VAL A 122 10.62 -21.86 35.02
C VAL A 122 9.72 -20.61 35.08
N ILE A 123 8.56 -20.71 34.50
CA ILE A 123 7.58 -19.63 34.58
C ILE A 123 7.00 -19.59 35.99
N PRO A 124 6.97 -18.42 36.65
CA PRO A 124 6.29 -18.27 37.92
C PRO A 124 4.80 -18.68 37.79
N PRO A 125 4.21 -19.38 38.78
CA PRO A 125 2.80 -19.84 38.73
C PRO A 125 1.80 -18.73 38.44
N ALA A 126 2.08 -17.49 38.85
CA ALA A 126 1.25 -16.32 38.56
C ALA A 126 1.13 -16.00 37.07
N PHE A 127 2.16 -16.30 36.28
CA PHE A 127 2.18 -16.07 34.83
C PHE A 127 1.81 -17.32 34.03
N GLU A 128 1.95 -18.51 34.62
CA GLU A 128 1.61 -19.78 33.97
C GLU A 128 0.17 -19.80 33.47
N ILE A 129 -0.78 -19.33 34.31
CA ILE A 129 -2.19 -19.20 33.95
C ILE A 129 -2.40 -18.18 32.83
N LEU A 130 -1.69 -17.04 32.87
CA LEU A 130 -1.79 -15.98 31.86
C LEU A 130 -1.25 -16.37 30.50
N LEU A 131 -0.33 -17.33 30.45
CA LEU A 131 0.34 -17.82 29.24
C LEU A 131 -0.18 -19.18 28.77
N SER A 132 -1.02 -19.87 29.55
CA SER A 132 -1.45 -21.26 29.30
C SER A 132 -2.17 -21.50 27.96
N ASN A 133 -2.84 -20.49 27.41
CA ASN A 133 -3.61 -20.59 26.16
C ASN A 133 -2.92 -19.89 24.99
N THR A 134 -1.60 -19.69 25.07
CA THR A 134 -0.83 -19.02 24.00
C THR A 134 0.04 -20.04 23.25
N HIS A 135 0.10 -19.90 21.92
CA HIS A 135 1.11 -20.61 21.14
C HIS A 135 2.49 -20.01 21.49
N HIS A 136 3.40 -20.83 21.98
CA HIS A 136 4.73 -20.40 22.35
C HIS A 136 5.76 -20.86 21.32
N SER A 137 6.73 -20.00 21.07
CA SER A 137 7.86 -20.25 20.20
C SER A 137 9.16 -20.19 20.99
N THR A 138 10.19 -20.89 20.55
CA THR A 138 11.52 -20.88 21.18
C THR A 138 12.56 -20.36 20.20
N VAL A 139 13.61 -19.72 20.73
CA VAL A 139 14.73 -19.18 19.92
C VAL A 139 15.66 -20.28 19.38
N LYS A 140 15.52 -21.52 19.83
CA LYS A 140 16.40 -22.66 19.45
C LYS A 140 16.50 -22.88 17.94
N ASP A 141 15.43 -22.63 17.17
CA ASP A 141 15.41 -22.63 15.70
C ASP A 141 14.93 -21.29 15.18
N ARG A 142 15.87 -20.40 14.89
CA ARG A 142 15.58 -19.02 14.52
C ARG A 142 14.77 -18.89 13.22
N LYS A 143 15.09 -19.67 12.18
CA LYS A 143 14.34 -19.60 10.92
C LYS A 143 12.89 -20.04 11.11
N LYS A 144 12.69 -21.10 11.89
CA LYS A 144 11.35 -21.58 12.24
C LYS A 144 10.61 -20.55 13.11
N LEU A 145 11.29 -19.92 14.05
CA LEU A 145 10.72 -18.86 14.89
C LEU A 145 10.19 -17.72 14.02
N ILE A 146 11.02 -17.12 13.18
CA ILE A 146 10.62 -15.99 12.33
C ILE A 146 9.48 -16.37 11.39
N SER A 147 9.56 -17.52 10.70
CA SER A 147 8.47 -17.97 9.82
C SER A 147 7.15 -18.21 10.58
N THR A 148 7.23 -18.67 11.83
CA THR A 148 6.05 -18.83 12.70
C THR A 148 5.50 -17.49 13.12
N MET A 149 6.35 -16.54 13.51
CA MET A 149 5.94 -15.18 13.88
C MET A 149 5.25 -14.47 12.72
N ILE A 150 5.83 -14.49 11.52
CA ILE A 150 5.24 -13.86 10.32
C ILE A 150 3.85 -14.44 10.01
N ARG A 151 3.66 -15.74 10.21
CA ARG A 151 2.36 -16.40 10.01
C ARG A 151 1.33 -16.02 11.07
N ASP A 152 1.75 -15.90 12.33
CA ASP A 152 0.85 -15.84 13.49
C ASP A 152 0.61 -14.42 14.03
N LEU A 153 1.57 -13.49 13.79
CA LEU A 153 1.44 -12.08 14.19
C LEU A 153 0.39 -11.35 13.32
N PRO A 154 -0.34 -10.38 13.91
CA PRO A 154 -1.36 -9.65 13.18
C PRO A 154 -0.76 -8.82 12.03
N ALA A 155 -1.31 -9.02 10.85
CA ALA A 155 -0.88 -8.31 9.64
C ALA A 155 -1.22 -6.80 9.69
N GLU A 156 -2.13 -6.39 10.56
CA GLU A 156 -2.51 -5.00 10.80
C GLU A 156 -1.34 -4.17 11.35
N ALA A 157 -0.38 -4.83 12.00
CA ALA A 157 0.82 -4.20 12.53
C ALA A 157 2.00 -4.14 11.52
N MET A 158 1.76 -4.47 10.24
CA MET A 158 2.77 -4.36 9.19
C MET A 158 2.60 -3.09 8.37
N ASP A 159 3.71 -2.52 7.93
CA ASP A 159 3.69 -1.52 6.86
C ASP A 159 3.36 -2.21 5.54
N ARG A 160 2.24 -1.82 4.95
CA ARG A 160 1.72 -2.42 3.72
C ARG A 160 2.10 -1.61 2.48
N LEU A 161 2.60 -0.40 2.69
CA LEU A 161 3.11 0.48 1.65
C LEU A 161 4.62 0.66 1.82
N THR A 162 5.39 0.37 0.79
CA THR A 162 6.81 0.69 0.76
C THR A 162 6.97 2.08 0.19
N ILE A 163 7.40 3.03 1.02
CA ILE A 163 7.60 4.43 0.65
C ILE A 163 9.07 4.76 0.84
N GLU A 164 9.67 5.33 -0.21
CA GLU A 164 11.04 5.85 -0.19
C GLU A 164 11.01 7.32 -0.62
N ASN A 165 11.43 8.21 0.26
CA ASN A 165 11.29 9.65 0.12
C ASN A 165 9.79 10.02 -0.03
N ASP A 166 9.37 10.61 -1.15
CA ASP A 166 7.99 10.97 -1.48
C ASP A 166 7.37 10.02 -2.53
N ARG A 167 7.91 8.80 -2.66
CA ARG A 167 7.57 7.82 -3.70
C ARG A 167 6.99 6.55 -3.10
N LEU A 168 5.83 6.12 -3.57
CA LEU A 168 5.24 4.84 -3.19
C LEU A 168 5.76 3.77 -4.15
N GLU A 169 6.74 2.98 -3.69
CA GLU A 169 7.43 1.97 -4.51
C GLU A 169 6.61 0.67 -4.65
N LYS A 170 5.90 0.26 -3.61
CA LYS A 170 5.14 -0.99 -3.63
C LYS A 170 4.00 -0.97 -2.61
N CYS A 171 2.87 -1.55 -2.99
CA CYS A 171 1.76 -1.87 -2.09
C CYS A 171 1.68 -3.38 -1.90
N GLU A 172 1.71 -3.84 -0.67
CA GLU A 172 1.47 -5.23 -0.28
C GLU A 172 0.12 -5.40 0.44
N ASP A 173 -0.63 -4.33 0.61
CA ASP A 173 -1.95 -4.36 1.21
C ASP A 173 -2.96 -5.10 0.33
N ASN A 174 -3.67 -6.07 0.91
CA ASN A 174 -4.78 -6.78 0.28
C ASN A 174 -6.14 -6.24 0.72
N GLY A 175 -6.19 -5.05 1.31
CA GLY A 175 -7.42 -4.36 1.67
C GLY A 175 -8.26 -3.97 0.45
N LYS A 176 -9.57 -3.85 0.68
CA LYS A 176 -10.51 -3.38 -0.35
C LYS A 176 -10.41 -1.87 -0.57
N THR A 177 -10.03 -1.15 0.47
CA THR A 177 -9.87 0.30 0.46
C THR A 177 -8.48 0.64 0.98
N ILE A 178 -7.76 1.47 0.25
CA ILE A 178 -6.42 1.95 0.62
C ILE A 178 -6.45 3.47 0.61
N GLN A 179 -5.84 4.07 1.61
CA GLN A 179 -5.54 5.50 1.64
C GLN A 179 -4.03 5.67 1.50
N VAL A 180 -3.61 6.52 0.59
CA VAL A 180 -2.20 6.92 0.42
C VAL A 180 -1.99 8.24 1.13
N ASP A 181 -0.97 8.31 1.99
CA ASP A 181 -0.70 9.48 2.83
C ASP A 181 -0.31 10.71 2.02
N GLU A 182 -0.65 11.89 2.54
CA GLU A 182 -0.21 13.17 1.98
C GLU A 182 1.33 13.29 1.99
N GLY A 183 1.86 14.01 1.02
CA GLY A 183 3.31 14.13 0.82
C GLY A 183 3.85 13.18 -0.25
N ILE A 184 3.15 12.10 -0.58
CA ILE A 184 3.53 11.22 -1.69
C ILE A 184 3.29 11.96 -3.01
N THR A 185 4.33 12.04 -3.84
CA THR A 185 4.27 12.71 -5.14
C THR A 185 4.28 11.74 -6.31
N THR A 186 4.70 10.50 -6.09
CA THR A 186 4.82 9.49 -7.16
C THR A 186 4.29 8.13 -6.71
N ILE A 187 3.41 7.55 -7.51
CA ILE A 187 3.09 6.11 -7.46
C ILE A 187 3.98 5.43 -8.48
N CYS A 188 4.90 4.59 -8.01
CA CYS A 188 5.96 4.02 -8.83
C CYS A 188 5.50 2.88 -9.75
N HIS A 189 6.42 2.48 -10.64
CA HIS A 189 6.21 1.40 -11.58
C HIS A 189 5.69 0.14 -10.89
N ARG A 190 4.50 -0.33 -11.32
CA ARG A 190 3.84 -1.55 -10.80
C ARG A 190 3.49 -1.54 -9.30
N ALA A 191 3.48 -0.38 -8.63
CA ALA A 191 3.27 -0.30 -7.18
C ALA A 191 2.02 -1.05 -6.69
N PHE A 192 0.92 -1.00 -7.46
CA PHE A 192 -0.34 -1.70 -7.17
C PHE A 192 -0.67 -2.81 -8.19
N GLN A 193 0.29 -3.24 -9.03
CA GLN A 193 0.00 -4.20 -10.09
C GLN A 193 -0.67 -5.47 -9.57
N GLY A 194 -1.80 -5.84 -10.18
CA GLY A 194 -2.52 -7.07 -9.89
C GLY A 194 -3.23 -7.12 -8.53
N ARG A 195 -3.43 -5.98 -7.86
CA ARG A 195 -4.17 -5.88 -6.59
C ARG A 195 -5.67 -6.05 -6.81
N ARG A 196 -6.10 -7.30 -7.02
CA ARG A 196 -7.50 -7.64 -7.30
C ARG A 196 -8.45 -7.39 -6.14
N ALA A 197 -7.94 -7.36 -4.90
CA ALA A 197 -8.76 -7.04 -3.74
C ALA A 197 -9.13 -5.55 -3.65
N LEU A 198 -8.38 -4.66 -4.33
CA LEU A 198 -8.56 -3.22 -4.27
C LEU A 198 -9.82 -2.80 -5.02
N HIS A 199 -10.78 -2.17 -4.30
CA HIS A 199 -12.01 -1.60 -4.84
C HIS A 199 -11.95 -0.07 -4.88
N HIS A 200 -11.38 0.53 -3.84
CA HIS A 200 -11.28 1.98 -3.71
C HIS A 200 -9.88 2.38 -3.26
N ILE A 201 -9.39 3.49 -3.76
CA ILE A 201 -8.14 4.11 -3.31
C ILE A 201 -8.33 5.61 -3.22
N GLN A 202 -7.87 6.19 -2.11
CA GLN A 202 -7.76 7.62 -1.96
C GLN A 202 -6.32 8.03 -2.23
N LEU A 203 -6.14 8.88 -3.25
CA LEU A 203 -4.84 9.41 -3.64
C LEU A 203 -4.57 10.72 -2.91
N PRO A 204 -3.30 11.04 -2.58
CA PRO A 204 -2.94 12.28 -1.91
C PRO A 204 -3.05 13.47 -2.85
N THR A 205 -3.42 14.63 -2.33
CA THR A 205 -3.50 15.89 -3.12
C THR A 205 -2.15 16.33 -3.68
N THR A 206 -1.06 15.84 -3.11
CA THR A 206 0.33 16.10 -3.52
C THR A 206 0.80 15.27 -4.72
N LEU A 207 0.00 14.28 -5.17
CA LEU A 207 0.40 13.35 -6.23
C LEU A 207 0.65 14.06 -7.57
N ARG A 208 1.81 13.83 -8.18
CA ARG A 208 2.23 14.42 -9.46
C ARG A 208 2.35 13.40 -10.59
N THR A 209 2.76 12.17 -10.27
CA THR A 209 3.03 11.15 -11.29
C THR A 209 2.48 9.79 -10.88
N ILE A 210 1.80 9.15 -11.83
CA ILE A 210 1.43 7.73 -11.78
C ILE A 210 2.27 7.05 -12.85
N GLU A 211 3.24 6.23 -12.42
CA GLU A 211 4.20 5.60 -13.32
C GLU A 211 3.60 4.42 -14.11
N GLN A 212 4.41 3.87 -15.01
CA GLN A 212 4.03 2.78 -15.91
C GLN A 212 3.48 1.57 -15.14
N GLU A 213 2.34 1.03 -15.60
CA GLU A 213 1.70 -0.17 -15.04
C GLU A 213 1.35 -0.06 -13.55
N ALA A 214 1.35 1.14 -12.95
CA ALA A 214 1.18 1.34 -11.50
C ALA A 214 -0.04 0.61 -10.92
N PHE A 215 -1.17 0.65 -11.59
CA PHE A 215 -2.43 -0.02 -11.21
C PHE A 215 -2.84 -1.13 -12.19
N ARG A 216 -1.95 -1.59 -13.06
CA ARG A 216 -2.30 -2.61 -14.05
C ARG A 216 -2.88 -3.85 -13.39
N GLY A 217 -4.06 -4.27 -13.87
CA GLY A 217 -4.73 -5.49 -13.38
C GLY A 217 -5.38 -5.35 -12.01
N CYS A 218 -5.62 -4.13 -11.51
CA CYS A 218 -6.51 -3.87 -10.37
C CYS A 218 -7.96 -4.09 -10.81
N ALA A 219 -8.31 -5.35 -11.07
CA ALA A 219 -9.53 -5.72 -11.79
C ALA A 219 -10.83 -5.32 -11.08
N ASN A 220 -10.81 -5.14 -9.76
CA ASN A 220 -11.97 -4.75 -8.97
C ASN A 220 -11.99 -3.25 -8.58
N LEU A 221 -11.03 -2.47 -9.05
CA LEU A 221 -11.03 -1.02 -8.82
C LEU A 221 -12.21 -0.39 -9.58
N GLU A 222 -13.15 0.23 -8.84
CA GLU A 222 -14.43 0.68 -9.40
C GLU A 222 -14.42 2.14 -9.81
N GLU A 223 -13.81 2.98 -8.98
CA GLU A 223 -13.77 4.44 -9.19
C GLU A 223 -12.40 5.00 -8.82
N MET A 224 -12.01 6.09 -9.47
CA MET A 224 -10.81 6.83 -9.15
C MET A 224 -10.95 8.31 -9.42
N GLU A 225 -10.43 9.11 -8.51
CA GLU A 225 -10.24 10.54 -8.67
C GLU A 225 -8.75 10.84 -8.75
N ILE A 226 -8.30 11.40 -9.88
CA ILE A 226 -6.91 11.80 -10.10
C ILE A 226 -6.78 13.25 -9.66
N PRO A 227 -5.96 13.55 -8.62
CA PRO A 227 -5.86 14.88 -8.04
C PRO A 227 -5.33 15.95 -9.02
N ALA A 228 -5.72 17.20 -8.78
CA ALA A 228 -5.35 18.35 -9.63
C ALA A 228 -3.83 18.60 -9.76
N ALA A 229 -3.02 18.14 -8.78
CA ALA A 229 -1.56 18.23 -8.86
C ALA A 229 -0.94 17.21 -9.85
N THR A 230 -1.70 16.19 -10.28
CA THR A 230 -1.18 15.12 -11.13
C THR A 230 -0.97 15.64 -12.55
N THR A 231 0.27 15.60 -13.01
CA THR A 231 0.67 16.08 -14.34
C THR A 231 0.95 14.95 -15.33
N ARG A 232 1.10 13.71 -14.85
CA ARG A 232 1.47 12.58 -15.69
C ARG A 232 0.80 11.27 -15.22
N ILE A 233 0.17 10.60 -16.16
CA ILE A 233 -0.28 9.21 -16.08
C ILE A 233 0.49 8.47 -17.17
N CYS A 234 1.40 7.56 -16.79
CA CYS A 234 2.28 6.89 -17.73
C CYS A 234 1.61 5.69 -18.44
N ASP A 235 2.37 5.05 -19.33
CA ASP A 235 1.88 3.98 -20.18
C ASP A 235 1.29 2.81 -19.37
N SER A 236 0.16 2.31 -19.81
CA SER A 236 -0.55 1.16 -19.22
C SER A 236 -0.86 1.32 -17.71
N ALA A 237 -0.87 2.55 -17.17
CA ALA A 237 -1.00 2.80 -15.74
C ALA A 237 -2.24 2.12 -15.11
N PHE A 238 -3.38 2.11 -15.81
CA PHE A 238 -4.65 1.48 -15.39
C PHE A 238 -5.09 0.36 -16.33
N ARG A 239 -4.18 -0.18 -17.13
CA ARG A 239 -4.50 -1.28 -18.03
C ARG A 239 -5.10 -2.45 -17.25
N ASP A 240 -6.14 -3.10 -17.82
CA ASP A 240 -6.83 -4.24 -17.21
C ASP A 240 -7.58 -3.94 -15.89
N CYS A 241 -7.92 -2.67 -15.60
CA CYS A 241 -8.81 -2.28 -14.49
C CYS A 241 -10.28 -2.51 -14.94
N THR A 242 -10.68 -3.76 -15.06
CA THR A 242 -11.90 -4.16 -15.78
C THR A 242 -13.20 -3.73 -15.13
N SER A 243 -13.22 -3.46 -13.81
CA SER A 243 -14.41 -2.98 -13.09
C SER A 243 -14.50 -1.45 -12.99
N MET A 244 -13.49 -0.71 -13.47
CA MET A 244 -13.48 0.75 -13.39
C MET A 244 -14.64 1.35 -14.21
N ARG A 245 -15.59 1.99 -13.51
CA ARG A 245 -16.78 2.61 -14.09
C ARG A 245 -16.63 4.10 -14.29
N ARG A 246 -15.94 4.75 -13.36
CA ARG A 246 -15.76 6.20 -13.32
C ARG A 246 -14.32 6.58 -13.09
N LEU A 247 -13.84 7.52 -13.90
CA LEU A 247 -12.55 8.16 -13.73
C LEU A 247 -12.74 9.67 -13.83
N VAL A 248 -12.28 10.39 -12.81
CA VAL A 248 -12.24 11.85 -12.80
C VAL A 248 -10.79 12.29 -12.86
N VAL A 249 -10.47 13.19 -13.78
CA VAL A 249 -9.14 13.79 -13.92
C VAL A 249 -9.28 15.28 -13.71
N GLU A 250 -8.80 15.79 -12.57
CA GLU A 250 -8.99 17.19 -12.19
C GLU A 250 -8.03 18.17 -12.90
N ASN A 251 -6.89 17.68 -13.41
CA ASN A 251 -5.87 18.52 -14.04
C ASN A 251 -6.10 18.69 -15.54
N ASP A 252 -6.32 19.93 -16.00
CA ASP A 252 -6.54 20.27 -17.42
C ASP A 252 -5.34 19.99 -18.33
N ARG A 253 -4.15 19.76 -17.78
CA ARG A 253 -2.90 19.60 -18.53
C ARG A 253 -2.21 18.27 -18.29
N VAL A 254 -2.91 17.29 -17.74
CA VAL A 254 -2.34 15.97 -17.50
C VAL A 254 -1.95 15.32 -18.83
N LYS A 255 -0.77 14.69 -18.85
CA LYS A 255 -0.33 13.84 -19.96
C LYS A 255 -0.72 12.40 -19.68
N ILE A 256 -1.40 11.76 -20.62
CA ILE A 256 -1.85 10.37 -20.53
C ILE A 256 -1.04 9.55 -21.53
N GLY A 257 -0.34 8.53 -21.06
CA GLY A 257 0.52 7.65 -21.84
C GLY A 257 -0.24 6.62 -22.68
N GLU A 258 0.49 5.87 -23.50
CA GLU A 258 -0.07 4.80 -24.34
C GLU A 258 -0.76 3.73 -23.49
N ARG A 259 -1.90 3.23 -23.97
CA ARG A 259 -2.67 2.14 -23.35
C ARG A 259 -3.02 2.38 -21.89
N ALA A 260 -3.03 3.65 -21.43
CA ALA A 260 -3.20 3.96 -20.01
C ALA A 260 -4.49 3.36 -19.43
N PHE A 261 -5.58 3.29 -20.20
CA PHE A 261 -6.87 2.72 -19.82
C PHE A 261 -7.29 1.54 -20.71
N GLU A 262 -6.32 0.88 -21.36
CA GLU A 262 -6.62 -0.32 -22.18
C GLU A 262 -7.32 -1.38 -21.33
N ASN A 263 -8.41 -1.92 -21.87
CA ASN A 263 -9.26 -2.94 -21.24
C ASN A 263 -9.88 -2.51 -19.89
N CYS A 264 -10.18 -1.21 -19.72
CA CYS A 264 -11.11 -0.75 -18.69
C CYS A 264 -12.54 -1.02 -19.15
N ALA A 265 -12.91 -2.30 -19.20
CA ALA A 265 -14.10 -2.79 -19.91
C ALA A 265 -15.42 -2.21 -19.38
N SER A 266 -15.49 -1.85 -18.10
CA SER A 266 -16.67 -1.26 -17.46
C SER A 266 -16.72 0.26 -17.51
N LEU A 267 -15.72 0.95 -18.08
CA LEU A 267 -15.68 2.41 -18.12
C LEU A 267 -16.82 2.95 -18.97
N GLU A 268 -17.79 3.60 -18.34
CA GLU A 268 -19.01 4.08 -19.00
C GLU A 268 -18.82 5.49 -19.58
N SER A 269 -18.06 6.33 -18.89
CA SER A 269 -17.75 7.70 -19.30
C SER A 269 -16.44 8.18 -18.70
N ILE A 270 -15.80 9.10 -19.40
CA ILE A 270 -14.63 9.84 -18.90
C ILE A 270 -14.72 11.27 -19.39
N GLN A 271 -14.40 12.20 -18.51
CA GLN A 271 -14.17 13.58 -18.89
C GLN A 271 -12.67 13.76 -19.13
N LEU A 272 -12.31 14.03 -20.39
CA LEU A 272 -10.94 14.33 -20.76
C LEU A 272 -10.61 15.80 -20.45
N PRO A 273 -9.37 16.10 -20.04
CA PRO A 273 -8.91 17.46 -19.83
C PRO A 273 -9.00 18.32 -21.10
N ASP A 274 -9.55 19.53 -20.99
CA ASP A 274 -9.74 20.43 -22.15
C ASP A 274 -8.42 20.85 -22.80
N GLY A 275 -7.35 20.94 -22.02
CA GLY A 275 -6.00 21.28 -22.50
C GLY A 275 -5.24 20.13 -23.16
N MET A 276 -5.85 18.95 -23.29
CA MET A 276 -5.19 17.78 -23.87
C MET A 276 -5.07 17.92 -25.39
N THR A 277 -3.86 17.71 -25.90
CA THR A 277 -3.55 17.82 -27.34
C THR A 277 -3.33 16.49 -28.04
N GLU A 278 -3.16 15.41 -27.28
CA GLU A 278 -2.77 14.11 -27.81
C GLU A 278 -3.50 12.97 -27.08
N ILE A 279 -4.11 12.07 -27.82
CA ILE A 279 -4.57 10.76 -27.37
C ILE A 279 -3.68 9.75 -28.07
N TYR A 280 -2.78 9.13 -27.31
CA TYR A 280 -1.82 8.17 -27.83
C TYR A 280 -2.44 6.81 -28.20
N GLY A 281 -1.60 5.90 -28.69
CA GLY A 281 -2.06 4.59 -29.15
C GLY A 281 -2.69 3.76 -28.03
N GLY A 282 -3.85 3.15 -28.35
CA GLY A 282 -4.55 2.22 -27.49
C GLY A 282 -5.07 2.74 -26.16
N VAL A 283 -5.09 4.07 -25.92
CA VAL A 283 -5.45 4.65 -24.59
C VAL A 283 -6.75 4.09 -24.06
N PHE A 284 -7.79 3.98 -24.91
CA PHE A 284 -9.11 3.44 -24.56
C PHE A 284 -9.44 2.13 -25.31
N ASN A 285 -8.43 1.43 -25.79
CA ASN A 285 -8.65 0.15 -26.47
C ASN A 285 -9.43 -0.80 -25.53
N SER A 286 -10.48 -1.44 -26.08
CA SER A 286 -11.32 -2.39 -25.34
C SER A 286 -12.09 -1.81 -24.13
N CYS A 287 -12.34 -0.50 -24.11
CA CYS A 287 -13.29 0.13 -23.18
C CYS A 287 -14.73 -0.15 -23.65
N LYS A 288 -15.20 -1.38 -23.46
CA LYS A 288 -16.43 -1.91 -24.07
C LYS A 288 -17.70 -1.19 -23.66
N SER A 289 -17.75 -0.66 -22.44
CA SER A 289 -18.92 0.05 -21.91
C SER A 289 -18.92 1.54 -22.18
N LEU A 290 -17.86 2.10 -22.81
CA LEU A 290 -17.74 3.53 -23.10
C LEU A 290 -18.79 3.93 -24.15
N ARG A 291 -19.81 4.70 -23.72
CA ARG A 291 -20.95 5.07 -24.58
C ARG A 291 -20.74 6.37 -25.33
N SER A 292 -20.10 7.32 -24.67
CA SER A 292 -19.81 8.65 -25.23
C SER A 292 -18.52 9.18 -24.67
N ILE A 293 -17.83 10.00 -25.47
CA ILE A 293 -16.64 10.72 -25.05
C ILE A 293 -16.58 12.04 -25.81
N CYS A 294 -16.37 13.13 -25.05
CA CYS A 294 -16.08 14.43 -25.65
C CYS A 294 -14.57 14.55 -25.86
N LEU A 295 -14.14 14.61 -27.12
CA LEU A 295 -12.73 14.83 -27.44
C LEU A 295 -12.36 16.30 -27.23
N PRO A 296 -11.19 16.60 -26.60
CA PRO A 296 -10.74 17.97 -26.37
C PRO A 296 -10.61 18.76 -27.67
N GLN A 297 -11.04 20.03 -27.69
CA GLN A 297 -11.02 20.85 -28.92
C GLN A 297 -9.62 21.14 -29.45
N HIS A 298 -8.62 21.11 -28.58
CA HIS A 298 -7.21 21.32 -28.93
C HIS A 298 -6.48 20.02 -29.37
N LEU A 299 -7.21 18.91 -29.48
CA LEU A 299 -6.63 17.62 -29.89
C LEU A 299 -6.07 17.70 -31.31
N THR A 300 -4.82 17.27 -31.48
CA THR A 300 -4.12 17.20 -32.76
C THR A 300 -3.76 15.77 -33.16
N ILE A 301 -3.57 14.89 -32.19
CA ILE A 301 -3.19 13.50 -32.39
C ILE A 301 -4.28 12.58 -31.86
N LEU A 302 -4.77 11.71 -32.71
CA LEU A 302 -5.68 10.62 -32.40
C LEU A 302 -5.04 9.31 -32.87
N GLY A 303 -4.40 8.62 -31.93
CA GLY A 303 -3.43 7.55 -32.18
C GLY A 303 -4.01 6.24 -32.63
N GLU A 304 -3.13 5.35 -33.04
CA GLU A 304 -3.46 4.00 -33.51
C GLU A 304 -4.24 3.22 -32.43
N SER A 305 -5.33 2.57 -32.83
CA SER A 305 -6.17 1.76 -31.93
C SER A 305 -6.72 2.49 -30.71
N ALA A 306 -6.70 3.84 -30.67
CA ALA A 306 -7.04 4.61 -29.47
C ALA A 306 -8.41 4.25 -28.89
N PHE A 307 -9.38 3.88 -29.72
CA PHE A 307 -10.74 3.47 -29.36
C PHE A 307 -11.11 2.11 -29.98
N SER A 308 -10.13 1.28 -30.36
CA SER A 308 -10.43 -0.05 -30.90
C SER A 308 -11.25 -0.85 -29.89
N ASP A 309 -12.22 -1.61 -30.38
CA ASP A 309 -13.12 -2.44 -29.57
C ASP A 309 -13.91 -1.71 -28.45
N CYS A 310 -14.16 -0.40 -28.63
CA CYS A 310 -15.13 0.34 -27.84
C CYS A 310 -16.56 0.02 -28.33
N GLU A 311 -17.03 -1.17 -27.96
CA GLU A 311 -18.29 -1.74 -28.50
C GLU A 311 -19.52 -0.89 -28.16
N GLY A 312 -19.48 -0.16 -26.99
CA GLY A 312 -20.58 0.69 -26.54
C GLY A 312 -20.61 2.08 -27.14
N LEU A 313 -19.55 2.52 -27.83
CA LEU A 313 -19.44 3.89 -28.34
C LEU A 313 -20.48 4.12 -29.44
N GLU A 314 -21.36 5.12 -29.23
CA GLU A 314 -22.51 5.35 -30.17
C GLU A 314 -22.21 6.47 -31.18
N GLU A 315 -21.47 7.49 -30.76
CA GLU A 315 -21.13 8.64 -31.60
C GLU A 315 -19.77 9.20 -31.27
N ILE A 316 -19.13 9.84 -32.25
CA ILE A 316 -17.86 10.55 -32.05
C ILE A 316 -17.79 11.79 -32.93
N VAL A 317 -17.32 12.89 -32.38
CA VAL A 317 -17.03 14.12 -33.10
C VAL A 317 -15.51 14.32 -33.11
N VAL A 318 -14.91 14.34 -34.29
CA VAL A 318 -13.46 14.53 -34.47
C VAL A 318 -13.15 16.01 -34.47
N PRO A 319 -12.31 16.53 -33.52
CA PRO A 319 -12.00 17.96 -33.40
C PRO A 319 -11.30 18.55 -34.63
N GLU A 320 -11.44 19.88 -34.83
CA GLU A 320 -10.96 20.58 -36.03
C GLU A 320 -9.45 20.45 -36.29
N ASN A 321 -8.65 20.34 -35.23
CA ASN A 321 -7.19 20.27 -35.33
C ASN A 321 -6.66 18.84 -35.65
N VAL A 322 -7.51 17.83 -35.64
CA VAL A 322 -7.13 16.45 -36.00
C VAL A 322 -7.07 16.33 -37.50
N THR A 323 -5.86 16.20 -38.07
CA THR A 323 -5.65 16.08 -39.52
C THR A 323 -5.55 14.63 -40.00
N LYS A 324 -5.45 13.69 -39.08
CA LYS A 324 -5.29 12.25 -39.35
C LYS A 324 -6.03 11.42 -38.32
N ILE A 325 -6.79 10.45 -38.76
CA ILE A 325 -7.26 9.30 -37.97
C ILE A 325 -6.29 8.16 -38.24
N ASP A 326 -5.64 7.63 -37.21
CA ASP A 326 -4.61 6.60 -37.38
C ASP A 326 -5.20 5.21 -37.68
N ASP A 327 -4.33 4.22 -37.88
CA ASP A 327 -4.74 2.86 -38.19
C ASP A 327 -5.55 2.27 -37.02
N LEU A 328 -6.61 1.51 -37.31
CA LEU A 328 -7.43 0.81 -36.33
C LEU A 328 -8.10 1.69 -35.25
N THR A 329 -8.05 3.03 -35.32
CA THR A 329 -8.51 3.93 -34.28
C THR A 329 -9.88 3.58 -33.71
N PHE A 330 -10.86 3.29 -34.55
CA PHE A 330 -12.23 2.89 -34.17
C PHE A 330 -12.57 1.47 -34.62
N ASN A 331 -11.55 0.62 -34.89
CA ASN A 331 -11.82 -0.75 -35.29
C ASN A 331 -12.64 -1.48 -34.23
N GLY A 332 -13.67 -2.21 -34.61
CA GLY A 332 -14.49 -2.98 -33.68
C GLY A 332 -15.48 -2.16 -32.84
N CYS A 333 -15.63 -0.86 -33.08
CA CYS A 333 -16.68 -0.04 -32.44
C CYS A 333 -18.06 -0.46 -32.99
N THR A 334 -18.54 -1.64 -32.58
CA THR A 334 -19.76 -2.25 -33.17
C THR A 334 -21.00 -1.44 -32.93
N GLY A 335 -21.06 -0.64 -31.85
CA GLY A 335 -22.18 0.26 -31.49
C GLY A 335 -22.16 1.63 -32.16
N LEU A 336 -21.05 2.00 -32.85
CA LEU A 336 -20.87 3.33 -33.44
C LEU A 336 -21.86 3.57 -34.58
N LYS A 337 -22.76 4.55 -34.39
CA LYS A 337 -23.86 4.89 -35.33
C LYS A 337 -23.48 6.08 -36.22
N SER A 338 -22.78 7.08 -35.65
CA SER A 338 -22.44 8.30 -36.36
C SER A 338 -21.03 8.80 -36.03
N VAL A 339 -20.39 9.36 -37.06
CA VAL A 339 -19.08 10.01 -36.95
C VAL A 339 -19.17 11.39 -37.61
N THR A 340 -18.84 12.44 -36.86
CA THR A 340 -18.70 13.78 -37.44
C THR A 340 -17.20 14.04 -37.65
N LEU A 341 -16.82 14.22 -38.91
CA LEU A 341 -15.44 14.54 -39.32
C LEU A 341 -15.28 16.04 -39.48
N ASN A 342 -14.09 16.52 -39.27
CA ASN A 342 -13.78 17.94 -39.50
C ASN A 342 -13.29 18.20 -40.93
N ASN A 343 -13.40 19.45 -41.39
CA ASN A 343 -12.98 19.85 -42.75
C ASN A 343 -11.46 19.84 -42.97
N GLY A 344 -10.66 19.75 -41.89
CA GLY A 344 -9.20 19.68 -41.95
C GLY A 344 -8.64 18.28 -42.04
N LEU A 345 -9.48 17.24 -41.98
CA LEU A 345 -9.03 15.86 -42.01
C LEU A 345 -8.43 15.50 -43.39
N ARG A 346 -7.21 15.00 -43.39
CA ARG A 346 -6.44 14.69 -44.62
C ARG A 346 -6.25 13.19 -44.86
N LYS A 347 -6.29 12.40 -43.79
CA LYS A 347 -6.00 10.96 -43.87
C LYS A 347 -6.82 10.15 -42.90
N ILE A 348 -7.35 9.02 -43.40
CA ILE A 348 -7.96 7.97 -42.57
C ILE A 348 -7.05 6.74 -42.73
N GLY A 349 -6.61 6.20 -41.61
CA GLY A 349 -5.71 5.07 -41.51
C GLY A 349 -6.35 3.74 -41.93
N LYS A 350 -5.51 2.71 -42.04
CA LYS A 350 -5.93 1.38 -42.44
C LYS A 350 -6.88 0.79 -41.39
N SER A 351 -8.02 0.29 -41.84
CA SER A 351 -9.02 -0.34 -40.96
C SER A 351 -9.55 0.55 -39.83
N ALA A 352 -9.44 1.87 -39.95
CA ALA A 352 -9.84 2.82 -38.89
C ALA A 352 -11.31 2.60 -38.43
N PHE A 353 -12.22 2.27 -39.31
CA PHE A 353 -13.63 1.99 -39.03
C PHE A 353 -14.05 0.53 -39.37
N LYS A 354 -13.07 -0.39 -39.43
CA LYS A 354 -13.39 -1.79 -39.72
C LYS A 354 -14.25 -2.35 -38.57
N ASN A 355 -15.27 -3.16 -38.95
CA ASN A 355 -16.22 -3.75 -37.98
C ASN A 355 -17.13 -2.77 -37.23
N CYS A 356 -17.23 -1.51 -37.63
CA CYS A 356 -18.26 -0.58 -37.14
C CYS A 356 -19.62 -0.94 -37.74
N ARG A 357 -20.24 -2.01 -37.24
CA ARG A 357 -21.40 -2.64 -37.86
C ARG A 357 -22.66 -1.76 -37.89
N MET A 358 -22.79 -0.84 -36.95
CA MET A 358 -23.93 0.06 -36.83
C MET A 358 -23.69 1.44 -37.49
N LEU A 359 -22.50 1.66 -38.08
CA LEU A 359 -22.17 2.95 -38.68
C LEU A 359 -22.98 3.21 -39.93
N THR A 360 -23.91 4.18 -39.85
CA THR A 360 -24.81 4.58 -40.92
C THR A 360 -24.64 6.02 -41.35
N ARG A 361 -23.93 6.86 -40.55
CA ARG A 361 -23.79 8.30 -40.78
C ARG A 361 -22.35 8.75 -40.63
N ILE A 362 -21.81 9.35 -41.68
CA ILE A 362 -20.52 10.04 -41.65
C ILE A 362 -20.75 11.46 -42.19
N GLU A 363 -20.47 12.47 -41.38
CA GLU A 363 -20.67 13.89 -41.74
C GLU A 363 -19.35 14.62 -41.72
#